data_9657dccd2ad4d0f05ac3f99c94a46d93
#
_entry.id   9657dccd2ad4d0f05ac3f99c94a46d93
#
_cell.length_a   1.000
_cell.length_b   1.000
_cell.length_c   1.000
_cell.angle_alpha   90.00
_cell.angle_beta   90.00
_cell.angle_gamma   90.00
#
_symmetry.space_group_name_H-M   'P 1'
#
loop_
_entity.id
_entity.type
_entity.pdbx_description
1 polymer ?
#
loop_
_entity_poly.entity_id
_entity_poly.type
_entity_poly.pdbx_seq_one_letter_code
_entity_poly.pdbx_strand_id
1 'polypeptide(L)'
;MSYASLLAPRREVLNDQIDGIIDLANVTRRGRLESKPQDFFDLTFPTADIKRVVAEINTRFSTARPGAGLFLFEGLKGSGKSHLLLLVYHLLSSPRQAQAWFARHGLQCALPTGAAVVLNKFTDTPLLPGNGLWDMIFREIGSPRQQSFAQPSLEEMESALAGRKLVLILDELEQGIRSIASEAVRAQNIAFLQMLSEWGNRRMVLAGAGLLNERCETIPVHRSGADLAVSDRSDPTEKP
;
A
#
# COMPACT_ATOMS: atom_id res chain seq x y z
N MET A 1 -3.45 11.23 41.43
CA MET A 1 -4.51 10.70 40.51
C MET A 1 -3.92 9.55 39.74
N SER A 2 -4.56 8.39 39.75
CA SER A 2 -4.10 7.24 38.97
C SER A 2 -4.47 7.45 37.49
N TYR A 3 -3.57 7.15 36.56
CA TYR A 3 -3.86 7.18 35.11
C TYR A 3 -5.07 6.30 34.73
N ALA A 4 -5.35 5.25 35.50
CA ALA A 4 -6.52 4.38 35.32
C ALA A 4 -7.87 5.10 35.47
N SER A 5 -7.92 6.27 36.15
CA SER A 5 -9.14 7.07 36.28
C SER A 5 -9.37 8.02 35.08
N LEU A 6 -8.35 8.17 34.21
CA LEU A 6 -8.39 9.08 33.05
C LEU A 6 -8.53 8.33 31.71
N LEU A 7 -8.26 7.02 31.71
CA LEU A 7 -8.25 6.19 30.52
C LEU A 7 -9.25 5.04 30.70
N ALA A 8 -10.37 5.10 30.03
CA ALA A 8 -11.29 3.98 29.92
C ALA A 8 -11.09 3.28 28.56
N PRO A 9 -10.90 1.96 28.50
CA PRO A 9 -10.93 1.23 27.26
C PRO A 9 -12.26 1.45 26.55
N ARG A 10 -12.25 1.52 25.23
CA ARG A 10 -13.48 1.59 24.45
C ARG A 10 -14.32 0.33 24.70
N ARG A 11 -15.65 0.47 24.71
CA ARG A 11 -16.56 -0.65 24.98
C ARG A 11 -16.39 -1.78 23.96
N GLU A 12 -16.09 -1.42 22.70
CA GLU A 12 -15.87 -2.37 21.61
C GLU A 12 -14.63 -3.25 21.86
N VAL A 13 -13.59 -2.69 22.50
CA VAL A 13 -12.38 -3.44 22.91
C VAL A 13 -12.71 -4.35 24.09
N LEU A 14 -13.51 -3.87 25.04
CA LEU A 14 -13.92 -4.68 26.21
C LEU A 14 -14.84 -5.84 25.86
N ASN A 15 -15.56 -5.73 24.75
CA ASN A 15 -16.50 -6.75 24.28
C ASN A 15 -15.90 -7.65 23.18
N ASP A 16 -14.57 -7.65 23.00
CA ASP A 16 -13.87 -8.41 21.94
C ASP A 16 -14.43 -8.16 20.52
N GLN A 17 -15.01 -6.97 20.29
CA GLN A 17 -15.59 -6.60 19.00
C GLN A 17 -14.55 -6.04 18.03
N ILE A 18 -13.36 -5.73 18.52
CA ILE A 18 -12.23 -5.26 17.72
C ILE A 18 -11.12 -6.29 17.82
N ASP A 19 -10.89 -7.00 16.73
CA ASP A 19 -9.65 -7.74 16.54
C ASP A 19 -8.49 -6.73 16.52
N GLY A 20 -7.48 -6.92 17.35
CA GLY A 20 -6.29 -6.06 17.38
C GLY A 20 -5.43 -6.18 16.11
N ILE A 21 -5.87 -6.97 15.12
CA ILE A 21 -5.17 -7.26 13.88
C ILE A 21 -6.01 -6.73 12.71
N ILE A 22 -5.41 -5.83 11.94
CA ILE A 22 -5.99 -5.37 10.66
C ILE A 22 -5.65 -6.37 9.57
N ASP A 23 -6.67 -6.82 8.85
CA ASP A 23 -6.54 -7.72 7.72
C ASP A 23 -7.16 -7.12 6.45
N LEU A 24 -6.30 -6.81 5.46
CA LEU A 24 -6.75 -6.21 4.21
C LEU A 24 -7.73 -7.07 3.42
N ALA A 25 -7.70 -8.38 3.60
CA ALA A 25 -8.69 -9.29 2.98
C ALA A 25 -10.13 -9.04 3.45
N ASN A 26 -10.30 -8.40 4.60
CA ASN A 26 -11.61 -8.08 5.15
C ASN A 26 -12.25 -6.80 4.58
N VAL A 27 -11.55 -6.04 3.74
CA VAL A 27 -12.06 -4.78 3.15
C VAL A 27 -13.40 -4.95 2.42
N THR A 28 -13.59 -6.09 1.76
CA THR A 28 -14.84 -6.41 1.05
C THR A 28 -15.86 -7.17 1.89
N ARG A 29 -15.49 -7.57 3.11
CA ARG A 29 -16.36 -8.36 4.01
C ARG A 29 -17.23 -7.45 4.84
N ARG A 30 -18.56 -7.49 4.59
CA ARG A 30 -19.54 -6.69 5.34
C ARG A 30 -19.44 -6.96 6.84
N GLY A 31 -19.52 -5.90 7.63
CA GLY A 31 -19.54 -5.97 9.10
C GLY A 31 -18.17 -5.92 9.76
N ARG A 32 -17.08 -6.14 9.02
CA ARG A 32 -15.72 -6.01 9.55
C ARG A 32 -15.31 -4.54 9.62
N LEU A 33 -14.41 -4.22 10.55
CA LEU A 33 -13.90 -2.86 10.73
C LEU A 33 -13.25 -2.35 9.43
N GLU A 34 -12.48 -3.21 8.78
CA GLU A 34 -11.76 -2.89 7.54
C GLU A 34 -12.68 -2.50 6.38
N SER A 35 -13.96 -2.91 6.41
CA SER A 35 -14.96 -2.54 5.40
C SER A 35 -15.71 -1.26 5.71
N LYS A 36 -15.45 -0.63 6.86
CA LYS A 36 -16.18 0.54 7.37
C LYS A 36 -15.26 1.76 7.48
N PRO A 37 -15.17 2.60 6.46
CA PRO A 37 -14.24 3.74 6.44
C PRO A 37 -14.39 4.67 7.66
N GLN A 38 -15.65 4.98 8.07
CA GLN A 38 -15.89 5.88 9.19
C GLN A 38 -15.36 5.29 10.50
N ASP A 39 -15.72 4.04 10.81
CA ASP A 39 -15.29 3.37 12.04
C ASP A 39 -13.75 3.24 12.06
N PHE A 40 -13.15 2.94 10.91
CA PHE A 40 -11.71 2.84 10.77
C PHE A 40 -11.01 4.19 11.01
N PHE A 41 -11.51 5.28 10.42
CA PHE A 41 -10.96 6.62 10.66
C PHE A 41 -11.13 7.08 12.11
N ASP A 42 -12.23 6.72 12.76
CA ASP A 42 -12.48 7.07 14.16
C ASP A 42 -11.53 6.34 15.12
N LEU A 43 -11.01 5.19 14.72
CA LEU A 43 -10.01 4.41 15.46
C LEU A 43 -8.57 4.79 15.11
N THR A 44 -8.35 5.49 14.01
CA THR A 44 -7.02 5.82 13.52
C THR A 44 -6.55 7.18 14.03
N PHE A 45 -5.55 7.17 14.93
CA PHE A 45 -4.87 8.40 15.34
C PHE A 45 -3.68 8.68 14.42
N PRO A 46 -3.51 9.94 13.92
CA PRO A 46 -2.44 10.29 12.99
C PRO A 46 -1.08 10.38 13.71
N THR A 47 -0.38 9.27 13.76
CA THR A 47 1.02 9.19 14.23
C THR A 47 1.96 9.98 13.31
N ALA A 48 3.22 10.15 13.71
CA ALA A 48 4.22 10.84 12.90
C ALA A 48 4.39 10.19 11.51
N ASP A 49 4.41 8.85 11.46
CA ASP A 49 4.52 8.12 10.18
C ASP A 49 3.29 8.29 9.31
N ILE A 50 2.10 8.24 9.88
CA ILE A 50 0.85 8.50 9.15
C ILE A 50 0.85 9.93 8.59
N LYS A 51 1.24 10.93 9.39
CA LYS A 51 1.33 12.33 8.92
C LYS A 51 2.32 12.46 7.77
N ARG A 52 3.46 11.78 7.84
CA ARG A 52 4.44 11.76 6.75
C ARG A 52 3.85 11.16 5.48
N VAL A 53 3.18 10.02 5.55
CA VAL A 53 2.53 9.39 4.40
C VAL A 53 1.43 10.29 3.81
N VAL A 54 0.61 10.91 4.64
CA VAL A 54 -0.41 11.89 4.19
C VAL A 54 0.23 13.08 3.47
N ALA A 55 1.35 13.60 3.99
CA ALA A 55 2.09 14.70 3.37
C ALA A 55 2.68 14.29 2.00
N GLU A 56 3.21 13.07 1.89
CA GLU A 56 3.73 12.54 0.62
C GLU A 56 2.60 12.35 -0.42
N ILE A 57 1.45 11.81 0.00
CA ILE A 57 0.25 11.71 -0.85
C ILE A 57 -0.17 13.12 -1.30
N ASN A 58 -0.23 14.07 -0.38
CA ASN A 58 -0.57 15.46 -0.72
C ASN A 58 0.41 16.04 -1.75
N THR A 59 1.71 15.92 -1.52
CA THR A 59 2.75 16.38 -2.45
C THR A 59 2.56 15.72 -3.82
N ARG A 60 2.28 14.43 -3.82
CA ARG A 60 2.10 13.65 -5.05
C ARG A 60 0.92 14.13 -5.89
N PHE A 61 -0.17 14.52 -5.28
CA PHE A 61 -1.41 14.87 -5.99
C PHE A 61 -1.66 16.37 -6.12
N SER A 62 -1.01 17.22 -5.31
CA SER A 62 -1.21 18.68 -5.35
C SER A 62 -0.15 19.45 -6.15
N THR A 63 1.01 18.84 -6.43
CA THR A 63 2.10 19.54 -7.11
C THR A 63 2.35 18.99 -8.51
N ALA A 64 2.82 19.86 -9.41
CA ALA A 64 3.27 19.45 -10.74
C ALA A 64 4.63 18.70 -10.71
N ARG A 65 5.32 18.72 -9.55
CA ARG A 65 6.58 17.99 -9.38
C ARG A 65 6.28 16.54 -8.98
N PRO A 66 6.82 15.57 -9.68
CA PRO A 66 6.63 14.18 -9.30
C PRO A 66 7.33 13.92 -7.95
N GLY A 67 6.55 13.72 -6.90
CA GLY A 67 7.01 13.11 -5.65
C GLY A 67 7.33 11.63 -5.84
N ALA A 68 7.65 10.90 -4.78
CA ALA A 68 7.84 9.45 -4.85
C ALA A 68 6.59 8.77 -5.42
N GLY A 69 6.76 7.93 -6.43
CA GLY A 69 5.67 7.15 -7.03
C GLY A 69 5.49 5.78 -6.37
N LEU A 70 6.49 5.36 -5.62
CA LEU A 70 6.52 4.08 -4.91
C LEU A 70 6.84 4.33 -3.44
N PHE A 71 6.02 3.76 -2.55
CA PHE A 71 6.24 3.74 -1.11
C PHE A 71 6.40 2.29 -0.67
N LEU A 72 7.52 2.01 -0.03
CA LEU A 72 7.80 0.72 0.59
C LEU A 72 7.69 0.87 2.11
N PHE A 73 6.78 0.12 2.71
CA PHE A 73 6.60 0.10 4.16
C PHE A 73 7.33 -1.10 4.74
N GLU A 74 8.49 -0.85 5.34
CA GLU A 74 9.29 -1.84 6.02
C GLU A 74 9.05 -1.80 7.54
N GLY A 75 9.13 -2.95 8.19
CA GLY A 75 9.00 -3.03 9.64
C GLY A 75 8.67 -4.43 10.12
N LEU A 76 8.85 -4.66 11.40
CA LEU A 76 8.54 -5.92 12.06
C LEU A 76 7.06 -6.27 11.95
N LYS A 77 6.72 -7.55 12.18
CA LYS A 77 5.33 -7.97 12.32
C LYS A 77 4.67 -7.18 13.47
N GLY A 78 3.45 -6.70 13.23
CA GLY A 78 2.73 -5.87 14.22
C GLY A 78 3.11 -4.39 14.22
N SER A 79 4.04 -3.91 13.38
CA SER A 79 4.42 -2.49 13.32
C SER A 79 3.37 -1.56 12.68
N GLY A 80 2.21 -2.09 12.28
CA GLY A 80 1.12 -1.29 11.70
C GLY A 80 1.16 -1.11 10.18
N LYS A 81 1.97 -1.88 9.44
CA LYS A 81 2.04 -1.79 7.98
C LYS A 81 0.68 -1.97 7.31
N SER A 82 -0.03 -3.05 7.62
CA SER A 82 -1.36 -3.31 7.06
C SER A 82 -2.38 -2.25 7.46
N HIS A 83 -2.27 -1.67 8.68
CA HIS A 83 -3.09 -0.54 9.11
C HIS A 83 -2.82 0.70 8.22
N LEU A 84 -1.55 0.97 7.93
CA LEU A 84 -1.15 2.10 7.08
C LEU A 84 -1.62 1.90 5.62
N LEU A 85 -1.50 0.68 5.09
CA LEU A 85 -2.00 0.33 3.76
C LEU A 85 -3.54 0.49 3.68
N LEU A 86 -4.26 0.04 4.71
CA LEU A 86 -5.70 0.21 4.80
C LEU A 86 -6.10 1.68 4.92
N LEU A 87 -5.32 2.48 5.66
CA LEU A 87 -5.52 3.92 5.72
C LEU A 87 -5.40 4.54 4.33
N VAL A 88 -4.34 4.25 3.59
CA VAL A 88 -4.16 4.74 2.21
C VAL A 88 -5.33 4.32 1.32
N TYR A 89 -5.78 3.07 1.43
CA TYR A 89 -6.95 2.59 0.71
C TYR A 89 -8.19 3.44 1.01
N HIS A 90 -8.53 3.66 2.28
CA HIS A 90 -9.70 4.44 2.66
C HIS A 90 -9.58 5.92 2.32
N LEU A 91 -8.39 6.51 2.43
CA LEU A 91 -8.16 7.90 2.00
C LEU A 91 -8.57 8.10 0.53
N LEU A 92 -8.28 7.13 -0.32
CA LEU A 92 -8.49 7.22 -1.77
C LEU A 92 -9.85 6.69 -2.22
N SER A 93 -10.40 5.70 -1.52
CA SER A 93 -11.69 5.09 -1.85
C SER A 93 -12.88 5.77 -1.18
N SER A 94 -12.65 6.52 -0.10
CA SER A 94 -13.68 7.16 0.72
C SER A 94 -13.35 8.64 1.02
N PRO A 95 -13.23 9.49 -0.02
CA PRO A 95 -12.68 10.84 0.12
C PRO A 95 -13.49 11.74 1.05
N ARG A 96 -14.81 11.53 1.18
CA ARG A 96 -15.65 12.33 2.10
C ARG A 96 -15.29 12.08 3.57
N GLN A 97 -15.16 10.81 3.96
CA GLN A 97 -14.75 10.42 5.30
C GLN A 97 -13.30 10.83 5.59
N ALA A 98 -12.42 10.70 4.59
CA ALA A 98 -11.04 11.15 4.67
C ALA A 98 -10.96 12.67 4.96
N GLN A 99 -11.73 13.51 4.27
CA GLN A 99 -11.76 14.94 4.51
C GLN A 99 -12.26 15.30 5.92
N ALA A 100 -13.27 14.61 6.43
CA ALA A 100 -13.73 14.78 7.80
C ALA A 100 -12.64 14.41 8.83
N TRP A 101 -11.90 13.33 8.58
CA TRP A 101 -10.78 12.90 9.40
C TRP A 101 -9.63 13.92 9.35
N PHE A 102 -9.26 14.43 8.16
CA PHE A 102 -8.26 15.49 8.02
C PHE A 102 -8.65 16.74 8.82
N ALA A 103 -9.88 17.20 8.69
CA ALA A 103 -10.37 18.39 9.41
C ALA A 103 -10.28 18.20 10.93
N ARG A 104 -10.66 17.01 11.44
CA ARG A 104 -10.58 16.68 12.87
C ARG A 104 -9.16 16.75 13.43
N HIS A 105 -8.17 16.42 12.63
CA HIS A 105 -6.77 16.35 13.05
C HIS A 105 -5.89 17.50 12.53
N GLY A 106 -6.49 18.53 11.93
CA GLY A 106 -5.76 19.66 11.37
C GLY A 106 -4.82 19.30 10.23
N LEU A 107 -5.14 18.24 9.47
CA LEU A 107 -4.38 17.79 8.31
C LEU A 107 -4.99 18.35 7.02
N GLN A 108 -4.16 18.47 6.00
CA GLN A 108 -4.60 18.84 4.65
C GLN A 108 -4.00 17.88 3.65
N CYS A 109 -4.82 17.38 2.75
CA CYS A 109 -4.35 16.49 1.68
C CYS A 109 -5.26 16.60 0.45
N ALA A 110 -4.65 16.87 -0.69
CA ALA A 110 -5.29 16.77 -1.98
C ALA A 110 -5.41 15.30 -2.36
N LEU A 111 -6.64 14.83 -2.47
CA LEU A 111 -6.91 13.46 -2.90
C LEU A 111 -7.33 13.46 -4.38
N PRO A 112 -6.86 12.49 -5.18
CA PRO A 112 -7.30 12.36 -6.57
C PRO A 112 -8.75 11.94 -6.62
N THR A 113 -9.50 12.53 -7.56
CA THR A 113 -10.86 12.08 -7.88
C THR A 113 -10.81 10.98 -8.92
N GLY A 114 -11.60 9.91 -8.73
CA GLY A 114 -11.75 8.83 -9.71
C GLY A 114 -10.49 7.99 -9.93
N ALA A 115 -9.64 7.86 -8.93
CA ALA A 115 -8.50 6.95 -9.00
C ALA A 115 -8.96 5.49 -9.11
N ALA A 116 -8.25 4.69 -9.90
CA ALA A 116 -8.37 3.25 -9.90
C ALA A 116 -7.53 2.70 -8.74
N VAL A 117 -8.19 2.26 -7.67
CA VAL A 117 -7.51 1.72 -6.48
C VAL A 117 -7.56 0.21 -6.53
N VAL A 118 -6.40 -0.43 -6.60
CA VAL A 118 -6.23 -1.87 -6.59
C VAL A 118 -5.62 -2.27 -5.26
N LEU A 119 -6.29 -3.16 -4.54
CA LEU A 119 -5.84 -3.70 -3.26
C LEU A 119 -5.67 -5.21 -3.38
N ASN A 120 -4.51 -5.73 -3.02
CA ASN A 120 -4.27 -7.16 -2.93
C ASN A 120 -3.41 -7.54 -1.72
N LYS A 121 -3.78 -8.63 -1.06
CA LYS A 121 -2.98 -9.30 -0.05
C LYS A 121 -2.60 -10.68 -0.56
N PHE A 122 -1.32 -10.90 -0.82
CA PHE A 122 -0.87 -12.08 -1.56
C PHE A 122 -0.93 -13.39 -0.79
N THR A 123 -1.00 -13.37 0.54
CA THR A 123 -1.24 -14.58 1.33
C THR A 123 -2.65 -15.14 1.15
N ASP A 124 -3.64 -14.26 0.94
CA ASP A 124 -5.04 -14.66 0.83
C ASP A 124 -5.49 -14.77 -0.64
N THR A 125 -4.84 -13.98 -1.51
CA THR A 125 -5.15 -13.97 -2.94
C THR A 125 -3.84 -14.08 -3.72
N PRO A 126 -3.25 -15.27 -3.79
CA PRO A 126 -2.01 -15.50 -4.54
C PRO A 126 -2.24 -15.31 -6.04
N LEU A 127 -1.15 -15.03 -6.75
CA LEU A 127 -1.19 -15.01 -8.21
C LEU A 127 -1.50 -16.41 -8.73
N LEU A 128 -2.44 -16.49 -9.67
CA LEU A 128 -2.75 -17.75 -10.32
C LEU A 128 -1.55 -18.24 -11.14
N PRO A 129 -1.32 -19.55 -11.23
CA PRO A 129 -0.25 -20.09 -12.05
C PRO A 129 -0.32 -19.58 -13.50
N GLY A 130 0.78 -19.05 -14.00
CA GLY A 130 0.90 -18.49 -15.34
C GLY A 130 0.40 -17.05 -15.49
N ASN A 131 -0.20 -16.46 -14.45
CA ASN A 131 -0.63 -15.05 -14.48
C ASN A 131 0.43 -14.14 -13.90
N GLY A 132 0.51 -12.92 -14.43
CA GLY A 132 1.35 -11.87 -13.88
C GLY A 132 0.56 -10.92 -12.96
N LEU A 133 1.28 -10.07 -12.24
CA LEU A 133 0.69 -8.96 -11.49
C LEU A 133 -0.22 -8.08 -12.36
N TRP A 134 0.14 -7.94 -13.64
CA TRP A 134 -0.64 -7.18 -14.60
C TRP A 134 -2.04 -7.75 -14.81
N ASP A 135 -2.23 -9.07 -14.85
CA ASP A 135 -3.55 -9.67 -15.04
C ASP A 135 -4.49 -9.33 -13.88
N MET A 136 -3.95 -9.36 -12.66
CA MET A 136 -4.69 -8.91 -11.47
C MET A 136 -5.07 -7.44 -11.60
N ILE A 137 -4.12 -6.56 -11.93
CA ILE A 137 -4.35 -5.12 -12.05
C ILE A 137 -5.41 -4.83 -13.11
N PHE A 138 -5.26 -5.40 -14.31
CA PHE A 138 -6.21 -5.19 -15.41
C PHE A 138 -7.61 -5.67 -15.08
N ARG A 139 -7.75 -6.79 -14.36
CA ARG A 139 -9.04 -7.28 -13.88
C ARG A 139 -9.67 -6.30 -12.89
N GLU A 140 -8.91 -5.84 -11.90
CA GLU A 140 -9.42 -4.94 -10.85
C GLU A 140 -9.79 -3.55 -11.38
N ILE A 141 -9.11 -3.06 -12.41
CA ILE A 141 -9.48 -1.78 -13.05
C ILE A 141 -10.64 -1.90 -14.05
N GLY A 142 -11.17 -3.11 -14.24
CA GLY A 142 -12.32 -3.37 -15.12
C GLY A 142 -11.96 -3.45 -16.61
N SER A 143 -10.70 -3.73 -16.94
CA SER A 143 -10.21 -3.88 -18.33
C SER A 143 -9.44 -5.21 -18.47
N PRO A 144 -10.10 -6.36 -18.29
CA PRO A 144 -9.41 -7.64 -18.31
C PRO A 144 -8.77 -7.90 -19.68
N ARG A 145 -7.50 -8.30 -19.67
CA ARG A 145 -6.78 -8.70 -20.86
C ARG A 145 -7.24 -10.08 -21.33
N GLN A 146 -7.36 -10.24 -22.64
CA GLN A 146 -7.46 -11.58 -23.20
C GLN A 146 -6.09 -12.27 -23.05
N GLN A 147 -6.05 -13.29 -22.22
CA GLN A 147 -4.91 -14.12 -21.83
C GLN A 147 -3.61 -13.85 -22.59
N SER A 148 -2.80 -12.97 -22.09
CA SER A 148 -1.46 -12.74 -22.57
C SER A 148 -0.50 -13.01 -21.43
N PHE A 149 0.32 -14.04 -21.57
CA PHE A 149 1.44 -14.30 -20.65
C PHE A 149 2.54 -13.22 -20.75
N ALA A 150 2.39 -12.29 -21.69
CA ALA A 150 3.34 -11.22 -21.88
C ALA A 150 3.01 -10.02 -20.99
N GLN A 151 4.05 -9.41 -20.44
CA GLN A 151 3.96 -8.14 -19.74
C GLN A 151 3.30 -7.08 -20.65
N PRO A 152 2.34 -6.27 -20.14
CA PRO A 152 1.73 -5.21 -20.90
C PRO A 152 2.72 -4.10 -21.24
N SER A 153 2.50 -3.43 -22.35
CA SER A 153 3.18 -2.19 -22.66
C SER A 153 2.63 -1.02 -21.80
N LEU A 154 3.37 0.06 -21.72
CA LEU A 154 2.89 1.28 -21.05
C LEU A 154 1.65 1.85 -21.75
N GLU A 155 1.57 1.73 -23.08
CA GLU A 155 0.43 2.18 -23.88
C GLU A 155 -0.83 1.38 -23.55
N GLU A 156 -0.72 0.06 -23.40
CA GLU A 156 -1.83 -0.79 -22.94
C GLU A 156 -2.30 -0.38 -21.55
N MET A 157 -1.36 -0.09 -20.61
CA MET A 157 -1.69 0.38 -19.27
C MET A 157 -2.42 1.73 -19.30
N GLU A 158 -1.92 2.69 -20.07
CA GLU A 158 -2.53 4.01 -20.21
C GLU A 158 -3.93 3.92 -20.83
N SER A 159 -4.10 3.10 -21.85
CA SER A 159 -5.39 2.84 -22.50
C SER A 159 -6.39 2.22 -21.52
N ALA A 160 -5.98 1.21 -20.77
CA ALA A 160 -6.84 0.54 -19.79
C ALA A 160 -7.27 1.47 -18.64
N LEU A 161 -6.42 2.39 -18.26
CA LEU A 161 -6.73 3.37 -17.22
C LEU A 161 -7.64 4.50 -17.70
N ALA A 162 -7.72 4.75 -19.00
CA ALA A 162 -8.56 5.79 -19.59
C ALA A 162 -8.40 7.16 -18.90
N GLY A 163 -7.17 7.56 -18.62
CA GLY A 163 -6.83 8.80 -17.93
C GLY A 163 -6.98 8.78 -16.41
N ARG A 164 -7.49 7.70 -15.81
CA ARG A 164 -7.55 7.55 -14.34
C ARG A 164 -6.14 7.39 -13.75
N LYS A 165 -5.96 7.87 -12.54
CA LYS A 165 -4.74 7.59 -11.76
C LYS A 165 -4.82 6.18 -11.18
N LEU A 166 -3.74 5.42 -11.31
CA LEU A 166 -3.63 4.09 -10.71
C LEU A 166 -3.01 4.19 -9.32
N VAL A 167 -3.63 3.53 -8.36
CA VAL A 167 -3.10 3.33 -7.01
C VAL A 167 -3.06 1.84 -6.73
N LEU A 168 -1.88 1.32 -6.50
CA LEU A 168 -1.66 -0.07 -6.15
C LEU A 168 -1.32 -0.19 -4.67
N ILE A 169 -2.07 -1.00 -3.95
CA ILE A 169 -1.86 -1.30 -2.54
C ILE A 169 -1.64 -2.81 -2.43
N LEU A 170 -0.39 -3.19 -2.23
CA LEU A 170 0.03 -4.59 -2.29
C LEU A 170 0.62 -4.99 -0.94
N ASP A 171 -0.07 -5.84 -0.20
CA ASP A 171 0.41 -6.40 1.07
C ASP A 171 1.04 -7.78 0.84
N GLU A 172 2.13 -8.05 1.56
CA GLU A 172 2.87 -9.30 1.48
C GLU A 172 3.38 -9.63 0.05
N LEU A 173 3.74 -8.58 -0.71
CA LEU A 173 4.17 -8.67 -2.10
C LEU A 173 5.35 -9.66 -2.28
N GLU A 174 6.30 -9.65 -1.37
CA GLU A 174 7.46 -10.55 -1.41
C GLU A 174 7.00 -12.01 -1.40
N GLN A 175 6.08 -12.35 -0.51
CA GLN A 175 5.55 -13.71 -0.43
C GLN A 175 4.81 -14.09 -1.73
N GLY A 176 4.05 -13.14 -2.31
CA GLY A 176 3.41 -13.32 -3.61
C GLY A 176 4.40 -13.63 -4.72
N ILE A 177 5.47 -12.87 -4.82
CA ILE A 177 6.51 -13.07 -5.83
C ILE A 177 7.28 -14.39 -5.59
N ARG A 178 7.61 -14.71 -4.34
CA ARG A 178 8.31 -15.97 -3.99
C ARG A 178 7.47 -17.20 -4.26
N SER A 179 6.15 -17.11 -4.17
CA SER A 179 5.22 -18.22 -4.44
C SER A 179 5.13 -18.61 -5.92
N ILE A 180 5.62 -17.77 -6.83
CA ILE A 180 5.63 -18.05 -8.26
C ILE A 180 6.65 -19.17 -8.54
N ALA A 181 6.16 -20.33 -8.97
CA ALA A 181 6.99 -21.51 -9.19
C ALA A 181 7.97 -21.33 -10.37
N SER A 182 7.54 -20.68 -11.45
CA SER A 182 8.36 -20.44 -12.64
C SER A 182 9.30 -19.26 -12.42
N GLU A 183 10.60 -19.47 -12.53
CA GLU A 183 11.62 -18.43 -12.44
C GLU A 183 11.44 -17.37 -13.53
N ALA A 184 11.12 -17.79 -14.76
CA ALA A 184 10.87 -16.86 -15.86
C ALA A 184 9.68 -15.93 -15.59
N VAL A 185 8.56 -16.48 -15.07
CA VAL A 185 7.38 -15.68 -14.70
C VAL A 185 7.71 -14.77 -13.52
N ARG A 186 8.50 -15.23 -12.57
CA ARG A 186 8.96 -14.40 -11.43
C ARG A 186 9.81 -13.23 -11.92
N ALA A 187 10.77 -13.46 -12.80
CA ALA A 187 11.60 -12.41 -13.39
C ALA A 187 10.76 -11.38 -14.16
N GLN A 188 9.76 -11.81 -14.92
CA GLN A 188 8.83 -10.92 -15.62
C GLN A 188 8.03 -10.04 -14.63
N ASN A 189 7.54 -10.60 -13.53
CA ASN A 189 6.82 -9.83 -12.51
C ASN A 189 7.72 -8.78 -11.84
N ILE A 190 8.98 -9.10 -11.59
CA ILE A 190 9.97 -8.14 -11.06
C ILE A 190 10.23 -7.02 -12.08
N ALA A 191 10.43 -7.37 -13.35
CA ALA A 191 10.62 -6.38 -14.42
C ALA A 191 9.38 -5.47 -14.57
N PHE A 192 8.17 -6.04 -14.42
CA PHE A 192 6.94 -5.26 -14.44
C PHE A 192 6.84 -4.27 -13.27
N LEU A 193 7.22 -4.68 -12.06
CA LEU A 193 7.28 -3.79 -10.90
C LEU A 193 8.29 -2.66 -11.09
N GLN A 194 9.44 -2.95 -11.70
CA GLN A 194 10.43 -1.92 -12.06
C GLN A 194 9.84 -0.92 -13.06
N MET A 195 9.21 -1.42 -14.12
CA MET A 195 8.53 -0.59 -15.11
C MET A 195 7.44 0.30 -14.46
N LEU A 196 6.62 -0.28 -13.57
CA LEU A 196 5.60 0.47 -12.83
C LEU A 196 6.21 1.55 -11.95
N SER A 197 7.32 1.27 -11.28
CA SER A 197 8.04 2.23 -10.45
C SER A 197 8.54 3.43 -11.27
N GLU A 198 9.15 3.18 -12.42
CA GLU A 198 9.63 4.23 -13.32
C GLU A 198 8.48 5.02 -13.96
N TRP A 199 7.44 4.32 -14.40
CA TRP A 199 6.23 4.93 -14.94
C TRP A 199 5.49 5.73 -13.85
N GLY A 200 5.39 5.20 -12.64
CA GLY A 200 4.80 5.85 -11.49
C GLY A 200 5.47 7.18 -11.17
N ASN A 201 6.78 7.24 -11.21
CA ASN A 201 7.52 8.48 -11.00
C ASN A 201 7.18 9.56 -12.03
N ARG A 202 6.83 9.18 -13.26
CA ARG A 202 6.47 10.11 -14.34
C ARG A 202 4.98 10.45 -14.39
N ARG A 203 4.10 9.53 -13.99
CA ARG A 203 2.65 9.59 -14.25
C ARG A 203 1.77 9.64 -12.99
N MET A 204 2.34 9.90 -11.83
CA MET A 204 1.58 10.01 -10.57
C MET A 204 0.85 8.70 -10.18
N VAL A 205 1.58 7.60 -10.13
CA VAL A 205 1.12 6.34 -9.54
C VAL A 205 1.59 6.27 -8.09
N LEU A 206 0.70 5.94 -7.18
CA LEU A 206 1.02 5.59 -5.81
C LEU A 206 0.97 4.07 -5.70
N ALA A 207 2.09 3.44 -5.36
CA ALA A 207 2.14 2.03 -5.03
C ALA A 207 2.63 1.88 -3.59
N GLY A 208 1.87 1.16 -2.79
CA GLY A 208 2.28 0.77 -1.44
C GLY A 208 2.51 -0.74 -1.41
N ALA A 209 3.62 -1.17 -0.85
CA ALA A 209 3.90 -2.57 -0.63
C ALA A 209 4.26 -2.79 0.84
N GLY A 210 3.58 -3.72 1.49
CA GLY A 210 3.94 -4.20 2.81
C GLY A 210 4.86 -5.42 2.66
N LEU A 211 6.04 -5.36 3.26
CA LEU A 211 6.95 -6.49 3.34
C LEU A 211 6.92 -7.07 4.74
N LEU A 212 6.80 -8.38 4.83
CA LEU A 212 7.07 -9.12 6.06
C LEU A 212 8.57 -9.30 6.17
N ASN A 213 9.18 -8.73 7.21
CA ASN A 213 10.60 -8.89 7.43
C ASN A 213 10.89 -9.70 8.68
N GLU A 214 11.43 -10.90 8.51
CA GLU A 214 12.36 -11.48 9.47
C GLU A 214 13.74 -11.80 8.87
N ARG A 215 13.94 -11.71 7.58
CA ARG A 215 15.22 -11.73 6.83
C ARG A 215 14.89 -11.51 5.36
N CYS A 216 14.73 -10.27 4.97
CA CYS A 216 14.46 -9.96 3.58
C CYS A 216 15.76 -9.70 2.85
N GLU A 217 16.09 -10.57 1.88
CA GLU A 217 16.90 -10.15 0.75
C GLU A 217 16.04 -9.14 0.00
N THR A 218 16.41 -7.89 0.06
CA THR A 218 15.75 -6.77 -0.61
C THR A 218 15.57 -7.13 -2.07
N ILE A 219 14.32 -7.17 -2.56
CA ILE A 219 14.08 -7.02 -3.98
C ILE A 219 14.56 -5.61 -4.30
N PRO A 220 15.68 -5.42 -5.01
CA PRO A 220 16.20 -4.08 -5.24
C PRO A 220 15.29 -3.36 -6.22
N VAL A 221 14.34 -2.63 -5.70
CA VAL A 221 13.59 -1.64 -6.46
C VAL A 221 14.44 -0.38 -6.44
N HIS A 222 15.27 -0.19 -7.46
CA HIS A 222 16.10 0.98 -7.58
C HIS A 222 15.22 2.23 -7.66
N ARG A 223 15.43 3.15 -6.71
CA ARG A 223 14.99 4.53 -6.85
C ARG A 223 15.80 5.19 -7.96
N SER A 224 15.15 5.64 -9.01
CA SER A 224 15.73 6.65 -9.87
C SER A 224 15.58 8.01 -9.18
N GLY A 225 16.65 8.51 -8.61
CA GLY A 225 16.90 9.92 -8.34
C GLY A 225 16.08 10.59 -7.24
N ALA A 226 16.42 10.35 -6.01
CA ALA A 226 16.58 11.30 -4.89
C ALA A 226 16.84 10.51 -3.59
N ASP A 227 18.00 10.67 -3.05
CA ASP A 227 18.53 10.32 -1.74
C ASP A 227 17.64 9.55 -0.76
N LEU A 228 17.87 8.24 -0.68
CA LEU A 228 17.76 7.49 0.56
C LEU A 228 19.18 7.20 1.04
N ALA A 229 19.57 7.86 2.11
CA ALA A 229 20.69 7.43 2.91
C ALA A 229 20.38 6.02 3.42
N VAL A 230 21.04 5.03 2.84
CA VAL A 230 21.19 3.72 3.44
C VAL A 230 21.96 3.95 4.74
N SER A 231 21.31 3.80 5.88
CA SER A 231 22.03 3.73 7.14
C SER A 231 22.81 2.41 7.14
N ASP A 232 24.09 2.54 6.80
CA ASP A 232 25.08 1.50 6.98
C ASP A 232 25.14 1.18 8.49
N ARG A 233 24.48 0.13 8.92
CA ARG A 233 24.72 -0.46 10.23
C ARG A 233 25.84 -1.47 10.06
N SER A 234 27.05 -0.95 10.04
CA SER A 234 28.24 -1.71 10.38
C SER A 234 28.08 -2.25 11.81
N ASP A 235 28.05 -3.54 11.91
CA ASP A 235 28.08 -4.31 13.16
C ASP A 235 29.42 -4.07 13.89
N PRO A 236 29.46 -3.56 15.13
CA PRO A 236 30.71 -3.35 15.86
C PRO A 236 30.97 -4.52 16.82
N THR A 237 31.20 -5.72 16.30
CA THR A 237 31.74 -6.81 17.14
C THR A 237 32.73 -7.66 16.36
N GLU A 238 33.91 -7.11 16.15
CA GLU A 238 35.15 -7.88 16.17
C GLU A 238 36.21 -7.06 16.91
N LYS A 239 36.54 -7.50 18.08
CA LYS A 239 37.76 -7.15 18.78
C LYS A 239 38.63 -8.39 18.98
N PRO A 240 39.93 -8.20 18.92
CA PRO A 240 40.97 -9.23 18.87
C PRO A 240 41.05 -10.09 20.11
#